data_b46a04dcad833d8918cb85a3f8aa11fa
#
_entry.id   b46a04dcad833d8918cb85a3f8aa11fa
#
_cell.length_a   1.000
_cell.length_b   1.000
_cell.length_c   1.000
_cell.angle_alpha   90.00
_cell.angle_beta   90.00
_cell.angle_gamma   90.00
#
_symmetry.space_group_name_H-M   'P 1'
#
loop_
_entity.id
_entity.type
_entity.pdbx_description
1 polymer ?
#
loop_
_entity_poly.entity_id
_entity_poly.type
_entity_poly.pdbx_seq_one_letter_code
_entity_poly.pdbx_strand_id
1 'polypeptide(L)'
;MKLQELLKDVAVKNSTAAQDIESKEVRYDSRAVQPGDLFVAIRGYATDGHKYIAKAMEQGAAAVVCEEAPEGVPAVVVENSRIALAEIAANRFGHPAESMVMLGVTGTNGKTTTTYLVKHMLEDAGHKVGLIGTNQNLIGDEVIETERTTPESYELHALFARMRDAGCTHVIMEVSSHSLVLDRVHGIPFAVGAFTNLTQDHLDFHKTMEEYRKAKALLFSISKKGVINLDDAAAEKMLADAKCPCMTFSCGKPEADLEATDLQLHADGVEFTAQYQGEKADVKLPIPGHFSVENALTALGIVLQLGMPLADAAKSMATATGVKGRVEVVPTDTDYTVLIDYAHSPDGVENVLKAVRGFAKGRVVALFGCGGDRDRTKRPKMGRIAADLADFCVVTSDNPRTEEPKAIIDDILEGMKDSDTPMQVIVDRPEAIHWALAHAQKDDIIVLMGKGHETYQEVNHVKHHMDEREIVAEYFA
;
A
#
# COMPACT_ATOMS: atom_id res chain seq x y z
N MET A 1 -22.19 7.80 23.91
CA MET A 1 -22.80 8.71 22.93
C MET A 1 -24.21 8.21 22.63
N LYS A 2 -25.19 9.11 22.51
CA LYS A 2 -26.58 8.70 22.23
C LYS A 2 -26.75 8.22 20.80
N LEU A 3 -27.64 7.26 20.58
CA LEU A 3 -27.92 6.70 19.25
C LEU A 3 -28.30 7.78 18.23
N GLN A 4 -29.13 8.77 18.62
CA GLN A 4 -29.49 9.91 17.77
C GLN A 4 -28.29 10.75 17.31
N GLU A 5 -27.22 10.84 18.11
CA GLU A 5 -26.00 11.57 17.77
C GLU A 5 -25.15 10.77 16.78
N LEU A 6 -25.06 9.44 16.98
CA LEU A 6 -24.39 8.52 16.08
C LEU A 6 -25.06 8.43 14.70
N LEU A 7 -26.39 8.59 14.67
CA LEU A 7 -27.21 8.50 13.45
C LEU A 7 -27.46 9.86 12.79
N LYS A 8 -26.81 10.93 13.25
CA LYS A 8 -26.95 12.23 12.62
C LYS A 8 -26.57 12.15 11.14
N ASP A 9 -27.45 12.62 10.28
CA ASP A 9 -27.30 12.63 8.81
C ASP A 9 -27.18 11.22 8.15
N VAL A 10 -27.30 10.13 8.92
CA VAL A 10 -27.38 8.76 8.41
C VAL A 10 -28.75 8.49 7.78
N ALA A 11 -28.76 7.95 6.57
CA ALA A 11 -30.00 7.64 5.84
C ALA A 11 -30.72 6.41 6.46
N VAL A 12 -31.62 6.63 7.44
CA VAL A 12 -32.38 5.60 8.14
C VAL A 12 -33.69 5.34 7.43
N LYS A 13 -34.00 4.08 7.08
CA LYS A 13 -35.29 3.65 6.51
C LYS A 13 -36.35 3.46 7.58
N ASN A 14 -35.98 2.81 8.69
CA ASN A 14 -36.86 2.51 9.81
C ASN A 14 -36.04 2.28 11.09
N SER A 15 -36.65 2.49 12.25
CA SER A 15 -36.02 2.21 13.54
C SER A 15 -37.01 1.70 14.56
N THR A 16 -36.69 0.58 15.20
CA THR A 16 -37.36 0.06 16.40
C THR A 16 -36.54 0.35 17.67
N ALA A 17 -35.30 0.81 17.53
CA ALA A 17 -34.44 1.21 18.62
C ALA A 17 -34.84 2.61 19.13
N ALA A 18 -34.82 2.82 20.45
CA ALA A 18 -35.07 4.13 21.04
C ALA A 18 -33.91 5.08 20.76
N GLN A 19 -34.22 6.33 20.42
CA GLN A 19 -33.25 7.35 19.98
C GLN A 19 -32.28 7.79 21.09
N ASP A 20 -32.68 7.64 22.34
CA ASP A 20 -31.93 8.02 23.53
C ASP A 20 -31.05 6.88 24.10
N ILE A 21 -31.02 5.72 23.45
CA ILE A 21 -30.11 4.63 23.81
C ILE A 21 -28.67 5.17 23.83
N GLU A 22 -27.96 4.96 24.92
CA GLU A 22 -26.54 5.25 25.03
C GLU A 22 -25.70 4.09 24.52
N SER A 23 -24.93 4.32 23.46
CA SER A 23 -23.92 3.37 22.98
C SER A 23 -22.57 3.68 23.64
N LYS A 24 -21.93 2.64 24.19
CA LYS A 24 -20.57 2.72 24.73
C LYS A 24 -19.56 2.77 23.60
N GLU A 25 -19.64 1.81 22.69
CA GLU A 25 -18.76 1.68 21.56
C GLU A 25 -19.53 1.20 20.31
N VAL A 26 -18.95 1.37 19.12
CA VAL A 26 -19.48 0.86 17.85
C VAL A 26 -18.65 -0.34 17.43
N ARG A 27 -19.32 -1.44 17.15
CA ARG A 27 -18.69 -2.71 16.74
C ARG A 27 -19.30 -3.23 15.45
N TYR A 28 -18.47 -3.72 14.54
CA TYR A 28 -18.91 -4.42 13.33
C TYR A 28 -18.40 -5.88 13.31
N ASP A 29 -17.58 -6.27 14.29
CA ASP A 29 -17.22 -7.67 14.57
C ASP A 29 -17.99 -8.16 15.79
N SER A 30 -18.89 -9.13 15.58
CA SER A 30 -19.74 -9.69 16.63
C SER A 30 -18.95 -10.35 17.77
N ARG A 31 -17.69 -10.74 17.54
CA ARG A 31 -16.82 -11.35 18.56
C ARG A 31 -16.32 -10.34 19.60
N ALA A 32 -16.28 -9.06 19.20
CA ALA A 32 -15.79 -7.97 20.02
C ALA A 32 -16.90 -7.18 20.76
N VAL A 33 -18.17 -7.56 20.56
CA VAL A 33 -19.31 -6.87 21.18
C VAL A 33 -19.29 -7.04 22.69
N GLN A 34 -19.53 -5.95 23.40
CA GLN A 34 -19.67 -5.87 24.85
C GLN A 34 -21.03 -5.30 25.23
N PRO A 35 -21.53 -5.52 26.48
CA PRO A 35 -22.79 -4.97 26.94
C PRO A 35 -22.85 -3.44 26.82
N GLY A 36 -23.84 -2.98 26.06
CA GLY A 36 -24.07 -1.55 25.79
C GLY A 36 -23.45 -1.04 24.50
N ASP A 37 -22.81 -1.88 23.68
CA ASP A 37 -22.28 -1.49 22.38
C ASP A 37 -23.37 -1.39 21.31
N LEU A 38 -23.15 -0.58 20.28
CA LEU A 38 -23.92 -0.57 19.04
C LEU A 38 -23.25 -1.55 18.05
N PHE A 39 -23.97 -2.57 17.60
CA PHE A 39 -23.48 -3.50 16.60
C PHE A 39 -23.93 -3.06 15.19
N VAL A 40 -23.01 -2.89 14.26
CA VAL A 40 -23.31 -2.62 12.84
C VAL A 40 -23.08 -3.89 12.03
N ALA A 41 -24.15 -4.49 11.54
CA ALA A 41 -24.12 -5.73 10.77
C ALA A 41 -23.79 -5.42 9.31
N ILE A 42 -22.51 -5.41 8.95
CA ILE A 42 -22.06 -5.13 7.57
C ILE A 42 -22.06 -6.40 6.71
N ARG A 43 -22.37 -6.26 5.43
CA ARG A 43 -22.12 -7.32 4.43
C ARG A 43 -20.65 -7.30 4.04
N GLY A 44 -19.90 -8.29 4.53
CA GLY A 44 -18.50 -8.48 4.20
C GLY A 44 -18.31 -9.28 2.91
N TYR A 45 -17.08 -9.25 2.36
CA TYR A 45 -16.73 -10.07 1.19
C TYR A 45 -16.78 -11.58 1.49
N ALA A 46 -16.27 -11.99 2.64
CA ALA A 46 -16.21 -13.41 3.03
C ALA A 46 -17.45 -13.88 3.81
N THR A 47 -18.13 -13.00 4.52
CA THR A 47 -19.28 -13.33 5.38
C THR A 47 -20.25 -12.16 5.51
N ASP A 48 -21.50 -12.48 5.75
CA ASP A 48 -22.55 -11.49 6.02
C ASP A 48 -22.73 -11.32 7.54
N GLY A 49 -22.50 -10.10 8.04
CA GLY A 49 -22.63 -9.74 9.45
C GLY A 49 -24.04 -9.91 10.02
N HIS A 50 -25.08 -9.88 9.16
CA HIS A 50 -26.48 -10.07 9.59
C HIS A 50 -26.71 -11.43 10.25
N LYS A 51 -25.97 -12.48 9.86
CA LYS A 51 -26.01 -13.82 10.48
C LYS A 51 -25.61 -13.82 11.97
N TYR A 52 -24.94 -12.78 12.42
CA TYR A 52 -24.40 -12.67 13.78
C TYR A 52 -25.18 -11.71 14.66
N ILE A 53 -26.31 -11.14 14.19
CA ILE A 53 -27.14 -10.21 14.98
C ILE A 53 -27.62 -10.87 16.28
N ALA A 54 -28.14 -12.08 16.22
CA ALA A 54 -28.61 -12.80 17.42
C ALA A 54 -27.48 -12.94 18.46
N LYS A 55 -26.27 -13.33 18.02
CA LYS A 55 -25.11 -13.46 18.88
C LYS A 55 -24.69 -12.10 19.50
N ALA A 56 -24.72 -11.03 18.72
CA ALA A 56 -24.39 -9.70 19.22
C ALA A 56 -25.41 -9.25 20.31
N MET A 57 -26.69 -9.56 20.12
CA MET A 57 -27.73 -9.29 21.12
C MET A 57 -27.56 -10.14 22.39
N GLU A 58 -27.23 -11.44 22.27
CA GLU A 58 -26.87 -12.28 23.41
C GLU A 58 -25.68 -11.78 24.21
N GLN A 59 -24.71 -11.14 23.54
CA GLN A 59 -23.55 -10.49 24.18
C GLN A 59 -23.88 -9.12 24.80
N GLY A 60 -25.13 -8.65 24.64
CA GLY A 60 -25.62 -7.43 25.27
C GLY A 60 -25.49 -6.16 24.43
N ALA A 61 -25.47 -6.28 23.10
CA ALA A 61 -25.58 -5.11 22.24
C ALA A 61 -26.84 -4.29 22.60
N ALA A 62 -26.72 -2.98 22.71
CA ALA A 62 -27.82 -2.09 23.07
C ALA A 62 -28.81 -1.90 21.90
N ALA A 63 -28.29 -1.91 20.67
CA ALA A 63 -29.03 -1.86 19.42
C ALA A 63 -28.17 -2.36 18.27
N VAL A 64 -28.84 -2.59 17.12
CA VAL A 64 -28.18 -3.05 15.89
C VAL A 64 -28.50 -2.11 14.74
N VAL A 65 -27.49 -1.78 13.90
CA VAL A 65 -27.68 -1.18 12.58
C VAL A 65 -27.55 -2.28 11.53
N CYS A 66 -28.54 -2.43 10.65
CA CYS A 66 -28.62 -3.51 9.69
C CYS A 66 -29.41 -3.12 8.45
N GLU A 67 -29.34 -3.92 7.39
CA GLU A 67 -30.17 -3.75 6.19
C GLU A 67 -31.52 -4.46 6.29
N GLU A 68 -31.55 -5.55 7.09
CA GLU A 68 -32.75 -6.34 7.37
C GLU A 68 -32.80 -6.64 8.87
N ALA A 69 -33.85 -6.13 9.55
CA ALA A 69 -33.99 -6.29 10.99
C ALA A 69 -34.72 -7.61 11.34
N PRO A 70 -34.15 -8.45 12.23
CA PRO A 70 -34.90 -9.56 12.83
C PRO A 70 -36.05 -9.05 13.72
N GLU A 71 -37.10 -9.84 13.84
CA GLU A 71 -38.25 -9.52 14.71
C GLU A 71 -37.82 -9.43 16.18
N GLY A 72 -38.33 -8.44 16.89
CA GLY A 72 -38.07 -8.25 18.33
C GLY A 72 -36.70 -7.70 18.70
N VAL A 73 -35.86 -7.33 17.73
CA VAL A 73 -34.53 -6.73 17.97
C VAL A 73 -34.64 -5.20 17.92
N PRO A 74 -34.03 -4.46 18.90
CA PRO A 74 -33.87 -3.02 18.80
C PRO A 74 -32.94 -2.70 17.62
N ALA A 75 -33.48 -2.33 16.46
CA ALA A 75 -32.74 -2.19 15.22
C ALA A 75 -32.96 -0.84 14.55
N VAL A 76 -31.94 -0.35 13.87
CA VAL A 76 -31.96 0.74 12.91
C VAL A 76 -31.74 0.15 11.53
N VAL A 77 -32.72 0.27 10.64
CA VAL A 77 -32.65 -0.25 9.28
C VAL A 77 -32.16 0.82 8.32
N VAL A 78 -31.13 0.49 7.56
CA VAL A 78 -30.48 1.38 6.58
C VAL A 78 -30.49 0.74 5.18
N GLU A 79 -30.15 1.52 4.13
CA GLU A 79 -30.04 0.99 2.76
C GLU A 79 -28.74 0.18 2.59
N ASN A 80 -27.62 0.72 3.08
CA ASN A 80 -26.29 0.14 3.00
C ASN A 80 -25.60 0.28 4.34
N SER A 81 -25.37 -0.83 5.00
CA SER A 81 -24.78 -0.87 6.35
C SER A 81 -23.30 -0.47 6.37
N ARG A 82 -22.58 -0.54 5.24
CA ARG A 82 -21.19 -0.07 5.13
C ARG A 82 -21.10 1.44 5.07
N ILE A 83 -21.98 2.07 4.28
CA ILE A 83 -22.12 3.54 4.24
C ILE A 83 -22.53 4.03 5.65
N ALA A 84 -23.52 3.39 6.26
CA ALA A 84 -23.94 3.75 7.60
C ALA A 84 -22.80 3.62 8.63
N LEU A 85 -21.95 2.57 8.54
CA LEU A 85 -20.78 2.44 9.42
C LEU A 85 -19.80 3.60 9.25
N ALA A 86 -19.55 4.03 8.01
CA ALA A 86 -18.66 5.17 7.75
C ALA A 86 -19.21 6.49 8.31
N GLU A 87 -20.50 6.76 8.11
CA GLU A 87 -21.18 7.96 8.64
C GLU A 87 -21.25 7.94 10.18
N ILE A 88 -21.60 6.80 10.79
CA ILE A 88 -21.60 6.60 12.24
C ILE A 88 -20.18 6.79 12.81
N ALA A 89 -19.15 6.29 12.14
CA ALA A 89 -17.77 6.49 12.56
C ALA A 89 -17.37 7.96 12.48
N ALA A 90 -17.72 8.66 11.40
CA ALA A 90 -17.49 10.10 11.28
C ALA A 90 -18.15 10.87 12.44
N ASN A 91 -19.41 10.58 12.74
CA ASN A 91 -20.14 11.19 13.86
C ASN A 91 -19.50 10.87 15.22
N ARG A 92 -19.10 9.59 15.42
CA ARG A 92 -18.47 9.13 16.67
C ARG A 92 -17.20 9.89 17.00
N PHE A 93 -16.39 10.20 15.98
CA PHE A 93 -15.09 10.85 16.12
C PHE A 93 -15.10 12.35 15.79
N GLY A 94 -16.27 12.93 15.53
CA GLY A 94 -16.45 14.38 15.30
C GLY A 94 -15.86 14.83 13.97
N HIS A 95 -16.08 14.08 12.89
CA HIS A 95 -15.70 14.40 11.51
C HIS A 95 -14.22 14.78 11.32
N PRO A 96 -13.25 13.99 11.83
CA PRO A 96 -11.85 14.41 11.90
C PRO A 96 -11.23 14.69 10.53
N ALA A 97 -11.67 14.00 9.46
CA ALA A 97 -11.17 14.19 8.12
C ALA A 97 -11.46 15.60 7.53
N GLU A 98 -12.50 16.29 8.01
CA GLU A 98 -12.87 17.63 7.54
C GLU A 98 -11.90 18.72 8.02
N SER A 99 -11.14 18.47 9.09
CA SER A 99 -10.17 19.41 9.66
C SER A 99 -8.76 19.29 9.08
N MET A 100 -8.53 18.37 8.16
CA MET A 100 -7.24 18.08 7.56
C MET A 100 -7.35 18.02 6.03
N VAL A 101 -6.24 18.24 5.33
CA VAL A 101 -6.17 18.04 3.87
C VAL A 101 -5.98 16.56 3.59
N MET A 102 -7.01 15.92 3.03
CA MET A 102 -7.01 14.49 2.75
C MET A 102 -6.50 14.21 1.33
N LEU A 103 -5.52 13.31 1.20
CA LEU A 103 -4.89 12.95 -0.08
C LEU A 103 -4.98 11.43 -0.25
N GLY A 104 -5.35 10.97 -1.44
CA GLY A 104 -5.52 9.55 -1.73
C GLY A 104 -4.72 9.10 -2.95
N VAL A 105 -4.04 7.96 -2.84
CA VAL A 105 -3.31 7.34 -3.95
C VAL A 105 -3.86 5.96 -4.24
N THR A 106 -4.31 5.73 -5.47
CA THR A 106 -4.74 4.42 -5.97
C THR A 106 -3.88 3.97 -7.16
N GLY A 107 -3.89 2.69 -7.43
CA GLY A 107 -3.13 2.05 -8.50
C GLY A 107 -2.83 0.60 -8.13
N THR A 108 -2.22 -0.17 -9.03
CA THR A 108 -1.75 -1.51 -8.71
C THR A 108 -0.44 -1.41 -7.93
N ASN A 109 0.55 -0.73 -8.47
CA ASN A 109 1.89 -0.54 -7.91
C ASN A 109 2.18 0.93 -7.62
N GLY A 110 3.23 1.22 -6.83
CA GLY A 110 3.72 2.57 -6.58
C GLY A 110 2.99 3.36 -5.47
N LYS A 111 1.86 2.90 -4.96
CA LYS A 111 1.09 3.61 -3.91
C LYS A 111 1.93 3.94 -2.68
N THR A 112 2.60 2.95 -2.11
CA THR A 112 3.40 3.10 -0.89
C THR A 112 4.53 4.12 -1.10
N THR A 113 5.34 3.95 -2.16
CA THR A 113 6.43 4.89 -2.46
C THR A 113 5.90 6.30 -2.65
N THR A 114 4.84 6.47 -3.44
CA THR A 114 4.20 7.78 -3.67
C THR A 114 3.74 8.43 -2.37
N THR A 115 3.07 7.68 -1.47
CA THR A 115 2.58 8.25 -0.20
C THR A 115 3.72 8.71 0.70
N TYR A 116 4.84 7.98 0.73
CA TYR A 116 6.03 8.39 1.48
C TYR A 116 6.70 9.63 0.89
N LEU A 117 6.81 9.72 -0.45
CA LEU A 117 7.35 10.91 -1.13
C LEU A 117 6.50 12.15 -0.87
N VAL A 118 5.17 12.03 -0.93
CA VAL A 118 4.26 13.14 -0.60
C VAL A 118 4.40 13.56 0.87
N LYS A 119 4.43 12.58 1.80
CA LYS A 119 4.66 12.87 3.22
C LYS A 119 5.96 13.64 3.41
N HIS A 120 7.06 13.18 2.83
CA HIS A 120 8.37 13.81 2.93
C HIS A 120 8.34 15.27 2.44
N MET A 121 7.82 15.53 1.24
CA MET A 121 7.73 16.89 0.70
C MET A 121 6.87 17.83 1.54
N LEU A 122 5.75 17.34 2.08
CA LEU A 122 4.89 18.15 2.93
C LEU A 122 5.52 18.44 4.30
N GLU A 123 6.29 17.48 4.86
CA GLU A 123 7.01 17.68 6.12
C GLU A 123 8.18 18.65 5.95
N ASP A 124 8.92 18.58 4.85
CA ASP A 124 9.94 19.58 4.49
C ASP A 124 9.35 21.00 4.34
N ALA A 125 8.10 21.09 3.89
CA ALA A 125 7.34 22.34 3.84
C ALA A 125 6.79 22.79 5.22
N GLY A 126 7.08 22.07 6.30
CA GLY A 126 6.69 22.40 7.68
C GLY A 126 5.32 21.91 8.10
N HIS A 127 4.68 21.01 7.35
CA HIS A 127 3.41 20.40 7.72
C HIS A 127 3.63 19.15 8.58
N LYS A 128 2.74 18.89 9.54
CA LYS A 128 2.67 17.61 10.21
C LYS A 128 1.73 16.68 9.45
N VAL A 129 2.24 15.51 9.04
CA VAL A 129 1.54 14.61 8.10
C VAL A 129 1.19 13.28 8.75
N GLY A 130 -0.06 12.84 8.59
CA GLY A 130 -0.47 11.47 8.84
C GLY A 130 -0.32 10.62 7.56
N LEU A 131 0.13 9.38 7.69
CA LEU A 131 0.21 8.43 6.57
C LEU A 131 -0.54 7.15 6.93
N ILE A 132 -1.35 6.65 5.99
CA ILE A 132 -2.05 5.35 6.11
C ILE A 132 -1.68 4.49 4.91
N GLY A 133 -1.11 3.31 5.16
CA GLY A 133 -0.63 2.47 4.07
C GLY A 133 -0.32 1.03 4.44
N THR A 134 0.18 0.29 3.45
CA THR A 134 0.43 -1.15 3.52
C THR A 134 1.49 -1.52 4.56
N ASN A 135 2.58 -0.75 4.62
CA ASN A 135 3.71 -1.09 5.50
C ASN A 135 3.40 -0.74 6.97
N GLN A 136 2.84 0.44 7.19
CA GLN A 136 2.52 0.98 8.51
C GLN A 136 1.64 2.22 8.38
N ASN A 137 1.01 2.63 9.47
CA ASN A 137 0.41 3.95 9.61
C ASN A 137 1.36 4.85 10.41
N LEU A 138 1.41 6.15 10.07
CA LEU A 138 2.29 7.11 10.74
C LEU A 138 1.49 8.33 11.22
N ILE A 139 1.84 8.84 12.40
CA ILE A 139 1.41 10.16 12.90
C ILE A 139 2.69 10.98 13.13
N GLY A 140 3.12 11.76 12.12
CA GLY A 140 4.48 12.25 12.08
C GLY A 140 5.46 11.07 12.07
N ASP A 141 6.27 10.93 13.14
CA ASP A 141 7.23 9.83 13.31
C ASP A 141 6.70 8.65 14.15
N GLU A 142 5.51 8.77 14.76
CA GLU A 142 4.90 7.70 15.55
C GLU A 142 4.41 6.59 14.60
N VAL A 143 4.94 5.37 14.79
CA VAL A 143 4.55 4.18 14.02
C VAL A 143 3.37 3.48 14.68
N ILE A 144 2.35 3.17 13.87
CA ILE A 144 1.18 2.40 14.27
C ILE A 144 1.09 1.19 13.34
N GLU A 145 1.05 0.01 13.92
CA GLU A 145 0.89 -1.24 13.15
C GLU A 145 -0.40 -1.23 12.33
N THR A 146 -0.36 -1.87 11.18
CA THR A 146 -1.49 -2.01 10.27
C THR A 146 -1.67 -3.46 9.85
N GLU A 147 -2.92 -3.88 9.70
CA GLU A 147 -3.27 -5.19 9.15
C GLU A 147 -3.72 -5.11 7.68
N ARG A 148 -4.01 -3.90 7.20
CA ARG A 148 -4.59 -3.67 5.87
C ARG A 148 -4.05 -2.39 5.25
N THR A 149 -3.86 -2.41 3.94
CA THR A 149 -3.48 -1.21 3.15
C THR A 149 -4.40 -0.02 3.42
N THR A 150 -5.71 -0.27 3.47
CA THR A 150 -6.75 0.71 3.82
C THR A 150 -7.64 0.07 4.87
N PRO A 151 -7.61 0.51 6.12
CA PRO A 151 -8.46 0.01 7.21
C PRO A 151 -9.97 0.09 6.90
N GLU A 152 -10.81 -0.51 7.72
CA GLU A 152 -12.26 -0.34 7.64
C GLU A 152 -12.64 1.09 8.08
N SER A 153 -13.80 1.58 7.70
CA SER A 153 -14.21 2.97 7.91
C SER A 153 -14.14 3.40 9.39
N TYR A 154 -14.47 2.51 10.31
CA TYR A 154 -14.41 2.81 11.74
C TYR A 154 -12.97 3.08 12.22
N GLU A 155 -12.03 2.20 11.88
CA GLU A 155 -10.61 2.38 12.19
C GLU A 155 -10.02 3.59 11.48
N LEU A 156 -10.45 3.89 10.24
CA LEU A 156 -10.01 5.08 9.52
C LEU A 156 -10.37 6.36 10.29
N HIS A 157 -11.62 6.51 10.72
CA HIS A 157 -12.04 7.70 11.47
C HIS A 157 -11.39 7.78 12.85
N ALA A 158 -11.13 6.63 13.50
CA ALA A 158 -10.36 6.59 14.75
C ALA A 158 -8.91 7.07 14.54
N LEU A 159 -8.25 6.63 13.46
CA LEU A 159 -6.91 7.09 13.09
C LEU A 159 -6.90 8.58 12.75
N PHE A 160 -7.88 9.06 11.97
CA PHE A 160 -7.99 10.48 11.64
C PHE A 160 -8.17 11.35 12.89
N ALA A 161 -8.96 10.88 13.88
CA ALA A 161 -9.11 11.59 15.15
C ALA A 161 -7.77 11.68 15.89
N ARG A 162 -7.01 10.58 15.97
CA ARG A 162 -5.65 10.59 16.55
C ARG A 162 -4.70 11.53 15.81
N MET A 163 -4.74 11.53 14.46
CA MET A 163 -3.92 12.41 13.63
C MET A 163 -4.28 13.88 13.85
N ARG A 164 -5.56 14.22 13.87
CA ARG A 164 -6.06 15.57 14.19
C ARG A 164 -5.58 16.01 15.58
N ASP A 165 -5.79 15.17 16.59
CA ASP A 165 -5.46 15.48 17.99
C ASP A 165 -3.94 15.60 18.21
N ALA A 166 -3.14 14.90 17.38
CA ALA A 166 -1.69 15.05 17.31
C ALA A 166 -1.24 16.29 16.53
N GLY A 167 -2.17 17.07 15.92
CA GLY A 167 -1.88 18.29 15.18
C GLY A 167 -1.46 18.05 13.71
N CYS A 168 -1.79 16.91 13.11
CA CYS A 168 -1.62 16.73 11.68
C CYS A 168 -2.52 17.70 10.89
N THR A 169 -1.94 18.33 9.87
CA THR A 169 -2.65 19.23 8.95
C THR A 169 -3.00 18.55 7.64
N HIS A 170 -2.27 17.49 7.30
CA HIS A 170 -2.43 16.70 6.08
C HIS A 170 -2.46 15.21 6.40
N VAL A 171 -3.20 14.46 5.62
CA VAL A 171 -3.19 13.00 5.66
C VAL A 171 -3.06 12.49 4.23
N ILE A 172 -2.04 11.69 3.98
CA ILE A 172 -1.86 10.95 2.73
C ILE A 172 -2.13 9.47 2.97
N MET A 173 -2.93 8.83 2.11
CA MET A 173 -3.27 7.44 2.29
C MET A 173 -3.28 6.63 0.99
N GLU A 174 -2.90 5.36 1.12
CA GLU A 174 -3.14 4.38 0.07
C GLU A 174 -4.63 4.02 0.05
N VAL A 175 -5.26 4.18 -1.13
CA VAL A 175 -6.68 3.86 -1.35
C VAL A 175 -6.78 2.64 -2.25
N SER A 176 -7.00 1.47 -1.65
CA SER A 176 -7.14 0.22 -2.37
C SER A 176 -8.45 0.17 -3.15
N SER A 177 -8.48 -0.57 -4.26
CA SER A 177 -9.72 -0.80 -5.02
C SER A 177 -10.82 -1.48 -4.19
N HIS A 178 -10.42 -2.37 -3.26
CA HIS A 178 -11.33 -2.98 -2.31
C HIS A 178 -11.98 -1.94 -1.39
N SER A 179 -11.20 -0.98 -0.88
CA SER A 179 -11.73 0.05 0.02
C SER A 179 -12.74 0.96 -0.67
N LEU A 180 -12.55 1.22 -1.97
CA LEU A 180 -13.48 2.00 -2.77
C LEU A 180 -14.80 1.24 -3.00
N VAL A 181 -14.74 -0.03 -3.42
CA VAL A 181 -15.95 -0.84 -3.67
C VAL A 181 -16.69 -1.19 -2.38
N LEU A 182 -15.97 -1.32 -1.26
CA LEU A 182 -16.53 -1.66 0.04
C LEU A 182 -16.87 -0.44 0.91
N ASP A 183 -16.98 0.75 0.32
CA ASP A 183 -17.36 2.01 0.97
C ASP A 183 -16.53 2.38 2.22
N ARG A 184 -15.29 1.84 2.36
CA ARG A 184 -14.44 2.14 3.54
C ARG A 184 -14.02 3.60 3.61
N VAL A 185 -13.92 4.26 2.46
CA VAL A 185 -13.53 5.66 2.33
C VAL A 185 -14.71 6.59 2.03
N HIS A 186 -15.94 6.10 2.24
CA HIS A 186 -17.14 6.90 2.07
C HIS A 186 -17.12 8.14 2.97
N GLY A 187 -17.50 9.30 2.42
CA GLY A 187 -17.56 10.57 3.15
C GLY A 187 -16.22 11.24 3.43
N ILE A 188 -15.07 10.66 3.03
CA ILE A 188 -13.76 11.31 3.17
C ILE A 188 -13.60 12.38 2.08
N PRO A 189 -13.36 13.67 2.43
CA PRO A 189 -13.29 14.77 1.47
C PRO A 189 -11.88 14.88 0.84
N PHE A 190 -11.51 14.00 -0.08
CA PHE A 190 -10.20 14.05 -0.70
C PHE A 190 -9.97 15.36 -1.45
N ALA A 191 -8.92 16.10 -1.08
CA ALA A 191 -8.48 17.29 -1.80
C ALA A 191 -7.85 16.91 -3.16
N VAL A 192 -7.06 15.83 -3.17
CA VAL A 192 -6.43 15.28 -4.37
C VAL A 192 -6.50 13.75 -4.33
N GLY A 193 -6.95 13.15 -5.43
CA GLY A 193 -6.84 11.72 -5.71
C GLY A 193 -5.83 11.46 -6.82
N ALA A 194 -4.96 10.47 -6.68
CA ALA A 194 -3.95 10.15 -7.69
C ALA A 194 -4.04 8.69 -8.16
N PHE A 195 -3.77 8.47 -9.45
CA PHE A 195 -3.70 7.17 -10.10
C PHE A 195 -2.29 6.91 -10.65
N THR A 196 -1.66 5.84 -10.17
CA THR A 196 -0.30 5.46 -10.59
C THR A 196 -0.30 4.58 -11.83
N ASN A 197 -0.95 3.41 -11.77
CA ASN A 197 -1.00 2.43 -12.87
C ASN A 197 -2.06 1.34 -12.64
N LEU A 198 -2.33 0.57 -13.70
CA LEU A 198 -3.23 -0.59 -13.66
C LEU A 198 -2.61 -1.80 -14.34
N THR A 199 -2.14 -2.75 -13.58
CA THR A 199 -1.67 -4.07 -14.06
C THR A 199 -2.54 -5.18 -13.47
N GLN A 200 -2.40 -6.41 -13.97
CA GLN A 200 -3.23 -7.52 -13.53
C GLN A 200 -2.99 -7.86 -12.06
N ASP A 201 -4.03 -7.68 -11.24
CA ASP A 201 -4.06 -8.04 -9.83
C ASP A 201 -5.51 -8.14 -9.34
N HIS A 202 -5.75 -8.80 -8.21
CA HIS A 202 -7.06 -8.86 -7.52
C HIS A 202 -8.26 -9.29 -8.39
N LEU A 203 -8.04 -10.11 -9.43
CA LEU A 203 -9.13 -10.61 -10.30
C LEU A 203 -10.01 -11.67 -9.61
N ASP A 204 -9.55 -12.24 -8.50
CA ASP A 204 -10.36 -13.04 -7.59
C ASP A 204 -11.55 -12.22 -7.03
N PHE A 205 -11.33 -10.94 -6.74
CA PHE A 205 -12.34 -10.01 -6.25
C PHE A 205 -13.08 -9.28 -7.40
N HIS A 206 -12.35 -8.61 -8.30
CA HIS A 206 -12.93 -7.73 -9.34
C HIS A 206 -13.44 -8.46 -10.59
N LYS A 207 -13.09 -9.76 -10.76
CA LYS A 207 -13.45 -10.63 -11.87
C LYS A 207 -12.84 -10.22 -13.23
N THR A 208 -12.80 -8.94 -13.58
CA THR A 208 -12.24 -8.44 -14.85
C THR A 208 -11.36 -7.21 -14.62
N MET A 209 -10.41 -6.96 -15.54
CA MET A 209 -9.59 -5.75 -15.54
C MET A 209 -10.45 -4.47 -15.65
N GLU A 210 -11.56 -4.52 -16.37
CA GLU A 210 -12.45 -3.37 -16.52
C GLU A 210 -13.17 -3.03 -15.20
N GLU A 211 -13.65 -4.02 -14.45
CA GLU A 211 -14.23 -3.78 -13.11
C GLU A 211 -13.15 -3.30 -12.12
N TYR A 212 -11.94 -3.82 -12.22
CA TYR A 212 -10.82 -3.36 -11.41
C TYR A 212 -10.46 -1.89 -11.70
N ARG A 213 -10.44 -1.50 -12.99
CA ARG A 213 -10.24 -0.12 -13.42
C ARG A 213 -11.35 0.80 -12.87
N LYS A 214 -12.63 0.42 -13.07
CA LYS A 214 -13.79 1.18 -12.58
C LYS A 214 -13.74 1.36 -11.06
N ALA A 215 -13.35 0.33 -10.32
CA ALA A 215 -13.18 0.41 -8.88
C ALA A 215 -12.18 1.50 -8.49
N LYS A 216 -11.03 1.59 -9.17
CA LYS A 216 -10.04 2.66 -8.92
C LYS A 216 -10.55 4.04 -9.34
N ALA A 217 -11.30 4.14 -10.42
CA ALA A 217 -11.88 5.39 -10.90
C ALA A 217 -12.85 6.04 -9.89
N LEU A 218 -13.43 5.26 -8.97
CA LEU A 218 -14.28 5.79 -7.89
C LEU A 218 -13.57 6.86 -7.04
N LEU A 219 -12.24 6.79 -6.87
CA LEU A 219 -11.49 7.80 -6.14
C LEU A 219 -11.70 9.20 -6.73
N PHE A 220 -11.77 9.31 -8.07
CA PHE A 220 -11.97 10.59 -8.77
C PHE A 220 -13.41 11.11 -8.72
N SER A 221 -14.35 10.29 -8.24
CA SER A 221 -15.72 10.72 -7.96
C SER A 221 -15.88 11.37 -6.58
N ILE A 222 -14.94 11.12 -5.67
CA ILE A 222 -14.93 11.64 -4.28
C ILE A 222 -13.77 12.59 -4.00
N SER A 223 -12.97 12.93 -5.03
CA SER A 223 -11.85 13.87 -4.95
C SER A 223 -12.21 15.22 -5.57
N LYS A 224 -11.65 16.31 -5.01
CA LYS A 224 -11.82 17.66 -5.58
C LYS A 224 -10.95 17.87 -6.82
N LYS A 225 -9.78 17.24 -6.89
CA LYS A 225 -8.81 17.29 -8.00
C LYS A 225 -8.22 15.91 -8.21
N GLY A 226 -7.76 15.63 -9.45
CA GLY A 226 -7.12 14.37 -9.81
C GLY A 226 -5.69 14.55 -10.31
N VAL A 227 -4.89 13.48 -10.22
CA VAL A 227 -3.57 13.33 -10.85
C VAL A 227 -3.54 11.96 -11.54
N ILE A 228 -3.32 11.91 -12.84
CA ILE A 228 -3.44 10.69 -13.65
C ILE A 228 -2.21 10.47 -14.51
N ASN A 229 -1.67 9.25 -14.44
CA ASN A 229 -0.56 8.80 -15.28
C ASN A 229 -1.01 8.54 -16.72
N LEU A 230 -0.55 9.36 -17.68
CA LEU A 230 -0.86 9.19 -19.11
C LEU A 230 -0.10 8.03 -19.76
N ASP A 231 0.95 7.52 -19.15
CA ASP A 231 1.73 6.40 -19.70
C ASP A 231 1.03 5.06 -19.49
N ASP A 232 0.07 5.00 -18.57
CA ASP A 232 -0.75 3.80 -18.35
C ASP A 232 -1.84 3.67 -19.39
N ALA A 233 -2.04 2.46 -19.89
CA ALA A 233 -3.05 2.17 -20.92
C ALA A 233 -4.50 2.45 -20.47
N ALA A 234 -4.76 2.50 -19.16
CA ALA A 234 -6.08 2.83 -18.62
C ALA A 234 -6.35 4.34 -18.53
N ALA A 235 -5.36 5.19 -18.77
CA ALA A 235 -5.44 6.65 -18.54
C ALA A 235 -6.62 7.33 -19.20
N GLU A 236 -6.86 7.07 -20.48
CA GLU A 236 -7.98 7.67 -21.24
C GLU A 236 -9.33 7.36 -20.58
N LYS A 237 -9.55 6.10 -20.20
CA LYS A 237 -10.79 5.69 -19.53
C LYS A 237 -10.89 6.21 -18.10
N MET A 238 -9.76 6.33 -17.40
CA MET A 238 -9.72 6.93 -16.05
C MET A 238 -10.11 8.40 -16.10
N LEU A 239 -9.60 9.15 -17.10
CA LEU A 239 -9.98 10.55 -17.36
C LEU A 239 -11.45 10.69 -17.72
N ALA A 240 -11.98 9.78 -18.58
CA ALA A 240 -13.37 9.80 -18.98
C ALA A 240 -14.36 9.55 -17.82
N ASP A 241 -13.98 8.73 -16.86
CA ASP A 241 -14.80 8.40 -15.67
C ASP A 241 -14.65 9.41 -14.53
N ALA A 242 -13.59 10.23 -14.54
CA ALA A 242 -13.32 11.19 -13.49
C ALA A 242 -14.43 12.26 -13.38
N LYS A 243 -14.82 12.62 -12.14
CA LYS A 243 -15.82 13.67 -11.87
C LYS A 243 -15.19 14.98 -11.37
N CYS A 244 -13.87 15.05 -11.31
CA CYS A 244 -13.10 16.22 -10.92
C CYS A 244 -12.12 16.63 -12.03
N PRO A 245 -11.62 17.89 -12.05
CA PRO A 245 -10.54 18.27 -12.93
C PRO A 245 -9.27 17.48 -12.59
N CYS A 246 -8.62 16.93 -13.62
CA CYS A 246 -7.45 16.10 -13.49
C CYS A 246 -6.24 16.77 -14.16
N MET A 247 -5.12 16.81 -13.45
CA MET A 247 -3.78 17.02 -13.97
C MET A 247 -3.25 15.69 -14.48
N THR A 248 -2.57 15.71 -15.62
CA THR A 248 -1.93 14.55 -16.21
C THR A 248 -0.42 14.63 -16.07
N PHE A 249 0.24 13.48 -15.98
CA PHE A 249 1.70 13.42 -16.03
C PHE A 249 2.18 12.28 -16.96
N SER A 250 3.43 12.42 -17.45
CA SER A 250 4.07 11.41 -18.30
C SER A 250 5.58 11.46 -18.24
N CYS A 251 6.21 10.32 -18.54
CA CYS A 251 7.64 10.18 -18.81
C CYS A 251 7.92 10.31 -20.32
N GLY A 252 7.67 11.50 -20.90
CA GLY A 252 8.04 11.82 -22.29
C GLY A 252 6.89 11.99 -23.28
N LYS A 253 5.63 12.21 -22.81
CA LYS A 253 4.54 12.65 -23.65
C LYS A 253 4.31 14.15 -23.45
N PRO A 254 4.65 15.01 -24.42
CA PRO A 254 4.60 16.46 -24.27
C PRO A 254 3.18 17.04 -24.11
N GLU A 255 2.15 16.26 -24.35
CA GLU A 255 0.76 16.63 -24.08
C GLU A 255 0.36 16.55 -22.61
N ALA A 256 1.22 15.98 -21.74
CA ALA A 256 0.98 15.94 -20.30
C ALA A 256 1.15 17.32 -19.66
N ASP A 257 0.38 17.60 -18.60
CA ASP A 257 0.53 18.83 -17.81
C ASP A 257 1.86 18.89 -17.05
N LEU A 258 2.33 17.73 -16.56
CA LEU A 258 3.62 17.54 -15.89
C LEU A 258 4.41 16.47 -16.65
N GLU A 259 5.56 16.84 -17.20
CA GLU A 259 6.40 15.96 -18.01
C GLU A 259 7.78 15.76 -17.38
N ALA A 260 8.31 14.52 -17.44
CA ALA A 260 9.72 14.24 -17.16
C ALA A 260 10.48 14.05 -18.47
N THR A 261 11.60 14.77 -18.61
CA THR A 261 12.56 14.67 -19.74
C THR A 261 13.96 14.40 -19.21
N ASP A 262 14.89 14.09 -20.09
CA ASP A 262 16.31 13.91 -19.77
C ASP A 262 16.58 12.84 -18.68
N LEU A 263 15.81 11.73 -18.73
CA LEU A 263 15.87 10.67 -17.74
C LEU A 263 17.22 9.99 -17.68
N GLN A 264 17.80 9.92 -16.47
CA GLN A 264 19.02 9.17 -16.18
C GLN A 264 18.74 8.18 -15.05
N LEU A 265 18.98 6.89 -15.32
CA LEU A 265 18.75 5.81 -14.38
C LEU A 265 20.09 5.32 -13.83
N HIS A 266 20.22 5.31 -12.49
CA HIS A 266 21.40 4.88 -11.76
C HIS A 266 21.03 3.74 -10.79
N ALA A 267 22.04 3.00 -10.34
CA ALA A 267 21.82 1.92 -9.36
C ALA A 267 21.39 2.43 -7.96
N ASP A 268 21.69 3.67 -7.66
CA ASP A 268 21.39 4.34 -6.38
C ASP A 268 20.28 5.40 -6.48
N GLY A 269 19.71 5.62 -7.68
CA GLY A 269 18.65 6.61 -7.86
C GLY A 269 18.33 6.97 -9.30
N VAL A 270 17.50 8.00 -9.47
CA VAL A 270 17.11 8.54 -10.77
C VAL A 270 17.29 10.06 -10.80
N GLU A 271 17.65 10.59 -11.97
CA GLU A 271 17.68 12.03 -12.25
C GLU A 271 16.83 12.33 -13.49
N PHE A 272 16.10 13.43 -13.48
CA PHE A 272 15.31 13.88 -14.63
C PHE A 272 14.97 15.36 -14.52
N THR A 273 14.59 15.99 -15.62
CA THR A 273 14.05 17.35 -15.63
C THR A 273 12.52 17.30 -15.62
N ALA A 274 11.88 17.81 -14.56
CA ALA A 274 10.42 17.99 -14.50
C ALA A 274 10.01 19.30 -15.14
N GLN A 275 8.97 19.29 -16.00
CA GLN A 275 8.40 20.47 -16.65
C GLN A 275 6.93 20.62 -16.29
N TYR A 276 6.51 21.79 -15.81
CA TYR A 276 5.16 22.11 -15.43
C TYR A 276 4.84 23.58 -15.67
N GLN A 277 3.80 23.89 -16.45
CA GLN A 277 3.35 25.27 -16.77
C GLN A 277 4.46 26.20 -17.27
N GLY A 278 5.44 25.66 -18.01
CA GLY A 278 6.58 26.40 -18.54
C GLY A 278 7.76 26.53 -17.58
N GLU A 279 7.63 26.15 -16.33
CA GLU A 279 8.73 26.02 -15.39
C GLU A 279 9.46 24.69 -15.56
N LYS A 280 10.76 24.66 -15.24
CA LYS A 280 11.61 23.46 -15.24
C LYS A 280 12.36 23.35 -13.94
N ALA A 281 12.50 22.14 -13.44
CA ALA A 281 13.33 21.84 -12.29
C ALA A 281 14.04 20.49 -12.47
N ASP A 282 15.30 20.42 -12.10
CA ASP A 282 16.05 19.16 -12.06
C ASP A 282 15.66 18.41 -10.79
N VAL A 283 15.21 17.17 -10.96
CA VAL A 283 14.80 16.27 -9.88
C VAL A 283 15.85 15.20 -9.71
N LYS A 284 16.32 15.02 -8.48
CA LYS A 284 17.12 13.88 -8.05
C LYS A 284 16.32 13.10 -7.03
N LEU A 285 16.24 11.79 -7.21
CA LEU A 285 15.55 10.91 -6.27
C LEU A 285 16.43 9.69 -6.00
N PRO A 286 16.88 9.45 -4.75
CA PRO A 286 17.74 8.33 -4.39
C PRO A 286 16.94 7.01 -4.24
N ILE A 287 16.12 6.73 -5.25
CA ILE A 287 15.36 5.49 -5.39
C ILE A 287 15.51 5.03 -6.85
N PRO A 288 16.13 3.89 -7.12
CA PRO A 288 16.44 3.47 -8.48
C PRO A 288 15.21 2.97 -9.25
N GLY A 289 15.35 2.90 -10.58
CA GLY A 289 14.37 2.30 -11.49
C GLY A 289 13.41 3.30 -12.13
N HIS A 290 13.00 3.00 -13.36
CA HIS A 290 12.09 3.84 -14.15
C HIS A 290 10.77 4.14 -13.42
N PHE A 291 10.20 3.14 -12.73
CA PHE A 291 8.98 3.30 -11.93
C PHE A 291 9.12 4.36 -10.81
N SER A 292 10.35 4.67 -10.38
CA SER A 292 10.60 5.73 -9.40
C SER A 292 10.39 7.11 -9.99
N VAL A 293 10.64 7.30 -11.30
CA VAL A 293 10.27 8.53 -12.02
C VAL A 293 8.75 8.70 -12.04
N GLU A 294 7.99 7.65 -12.36
CA GLU A 294 6.52 7.68 -12.37
C GLU A 294 5.94 7.97 -10.97
N ASN A 295 6.50 7.33 -9.94
CA ASN A 295 6.11 7.59 -8.55
C ASN A 295 6.44 9.03 -8.12
N ALA A 296 7.60 9.55 -8.52
CA ALA A 296 8.00 10.94 -8.29
C ALA A 296 7.04 11.91 -8.99
N LEU A 297 6.71 11.68 -10.26
CA LEU A 297 5.75 12.51 -11.00
C LEU A 297 4.36 12.47 -10.38
N THR A 298 3.91 11.30 -9.91
CA THR A 298 2.65 11.18 -9.16
C THR A 298 2.69 12.04 -7.90
N ALA A 299 3.77 11.95 -7.13
CA ALA A 299 3.93 12.70 -5.89
C ALA A 299 4.07 14.21 -6.14
N LEU A 300 4.87 14.62 -7.14
CA LEU A 300 4.95 16.01 -7.60
C LEU A 300 3.59 16.55 -8.02
N GLY A 301 2.83 15.79 -8.83
CA GLY A 301 1.49 16.18 -9.25
C GLY A 301 0.56 16.46 -8.07
N ILE A 302 0.60 15.64 -7.02
CA ILE A 302 -0.20 15.83 -5.80
C ILE A 302 0.16 17.16 -5.11
N VAL A 303 1.45 17.42 -4.85
CA VAL A 303 1.86 18.63 -4.11
C VAL A 303 1.74 19.90 -4.96
N LEU A 304 1.92 19.82 -6.28
CA LEU A 304 1.63 20.92 -7.21
C LEU A 304 0.16 21.30 -7.21
N GLN A 305 -0.75 20.31 -7.14
CA GLN A 305 -2.20 20.55 -7.01
C GLN A 305 -2.55 21.22 -5.67
N LEU A 306 -1.72 21.11 -4.64
CA LEU A 306 -1.85 21.85 -3.37
C LEU A 306 -1.22 23.25 -3.43
N GLY A 307 -0.48 23.57 -4.50
CA GLY A 307 0.15 24.88 -4.70
C GLY A 307 1.61 24.98 -4.24
N MET A 308 2.27 23.84 -3.97
CA MET A 308 3.71 23.82 -3.71
C MET A 308 4.47 24.21 -5.00
N PRO A 309 5.47 25.11 -4.97
CA PRO A 309 6.29 25.44 -6.14
C PRO A 309 7.08 24.22 -6.64
N LEU A 310 7.20 24.06 -7.96
CA LEU A 310 7.95 22.95 -8.57
C LEU A 310 9.39 22.85 -8.07
N ALA A 311 10.08 23.99 -7.93
CA ALA A 311 11.46 24.05 -7.47
C ALA A 311 11.62 23.54 -6.02
N ASP A 312 10.66 23.85 -5.14
CA ASP A 312 10.70 23.42 -3.73
C ASP A 312 10.42 21.90 -3.64
N ALA A 313 9.44 21.41 -4.40
CA ALA A 313 9.14 19.99 -4.48
C ALA A 313 10.30 19.17 -5.04
N ALA A 314 10.94 19.64 -6.12
CA ALA A 314 12.12 19.02 -6.71
C ALA A 314 13.31 18.97 -5.75
N LYS A 315 13.55 20.05 -5.01
CA LYS A 315 14.61 20.12 -3.99
C LYS A 315 14.37 19.11 -2.86
N SER A 316 13.14 18.98 -2.39
CA SER A 316 12.78 18.02 -1.32
C SER A 316 12.99 16.56 -1.76
N MET A 317 12.72 16.23 -3.03
CA MET A 317 12.94 14.88 -3.57
C MET A 317 14.39 14.41 -3.40
N ALA A 318 15.38 15.30 -3.42
CA ALA A 318 16.80 14.93 -3.31
C ALA A 318 17.19 14.37 -1.94
N THR A 319 16.41 14.64 -0.91
CA THR A 319 16.61 14.13 0.46
C THR A 319 15.62 13.03 0.85
N ALA A 320 14.74 12.66 -0.07
CA ALA A 320 13.77 11.60 0.19
C ALA A 320 14.48 10.25 0.41
N THR A 321 14.06 9.54 1.43
CA THR A 321 14.54 8.18 1.69
C THR A 321 13.63 7.17 1.00
N GLY A 322 14.19 6.06 0.52
CA GLY A 322 13.42 4.93 0.02
C GLY A 322 12.47 4.37 1.10
N VAL A 323 11.45 3.67 0.66
CA VAL A 323 10.55 2.96 1.56
C VAL A 323 11.17 1.63 1.96
N LYS A 324 11.24 1.34 3.26
CA LYS A 324 11.73 0.05 3.75
C LYS A 324 11.09 -1.11 2.99
N GLY A 325 11.94 -1.94 2.38
CA GLY A 325 11.52 -3.12 1.63
C GLY A 325 10.83 -2.84 0.29
N ARG A 326 11.08 -1.70 -0.34
CA ARG A 326 10.58 -1.36 -1.69
C ARG A 326 11.72 -0.84 -2.56
N VAL A 327 12.44 -1.76 -3.20
CA VAL A 327 13.69 -1.51 -3.94
C VAL A 327 14.61 -0.59 -3.11
N GLU A 328 14.70 -0.93 -1.83
CA GLU A 328 15.46 -0.18 -0.85
C GLU A 328 16.94 -0.39 -1.07
N VAL A 329 17.67 0.69 -1.32
CA VAL A 329 19.13 0.65 -1.40
C VAL A 329 19.69 0.52 0.02
N VAL A 330 20.45 -0.56 0.27
CA VAL A 330 21.20 -0.71 1.51
C VAL A 330 22.56 -0.03 1.33
N PRO A 331 22.90 1.01 2.12
CA PRO A 331 24.20 1.67 2.00
C PRO A 331 25.34 0.69 2.31
N THR A 332 26.29 0.60 1.38
CA THR A 332 27.54 -0.16 1.52
C THR A 332 28.68 0.65 0.90
N ASP A 333 29.87 0.60 1.48
CA ASP A 333 31.06 1.25 0.91
C ASP A 333 31.74 0.34 -0.13
N THR A 334 30.93 -0.21 -1.08
CA THR A 334 31.38 -1.19 -2.07
C THR A 334 31.19 -0.68 -3.51
N ASP A 335 31.80 -1.34 -4.47
CA ASP A 335 31.62 -1.09 -5.91
C ASP A 335 30.46 -1.92 -6.52
N TYR A 336 29.58 -2.45 -5.69
CA TYR A 336 28.32 -3.12 -6.05
C TYR A 336 27.17 -2.59 -5.19
N THR A 337 25.94 -2.86 -5.61
CA THR A 337 24.73 -2.37 -4.93
C THR A 337 23.95 -3.52 -4.30
N VAL A 338 23.44 -3.31 -3.09
CA VAL A 338 22.52 -4.23 -2.41
C VAL A 338 21.14 -3.60 -2.32
N LEU A 339 20.11 -4.32 -2.81
CA LEU A 339 18.71 -3.89 -2.76
C LEU A 339 17.88 -4.87 -1.93
N ILE A 340 16.92 -4.33 -1.15
CA ILE A 340 15.92 -5.14 -0.44
C ILE A 340 14.54 -4.85 -1.01
N ASP A 341 13.76 -5.92 -1.33
CA ASP A 341 12.39 -5.77 -1.80
C ASP A 341 11.43 -6.82 -1.22
N TYR A 342 10.17 -6.45 -1.08
CA TYR A 342 9.10 -7.31 -0.55
C TYR A 342 8.50 -8.26 -1.61
N ALA A 343 9.04 -8.34 -2.80
CA ALA A 343 8.56 -9.20 -3.88
C ALA A 343 8.56 -10.67 -3.44
N HIS A 344 7.36 -11.23 -3.23
CA HIS A 344 7.11 -12.58 -2.73
C HIS A 344 6.05 -13.34 -3.56
N SER A 345 5.76 -12.83 -4.75
CA SER A 345 4.86 -13.42 -5.76
C SER A 345 5.55 -13.48 -7.12
N PRO A 346 5.10 -14.33 -8.07
CA PRO A 346 5.64 -14.36 -9.41
C PRO A 346 5.72 -12.99 -10.08
N ASP A 347 4.61 -12.25 -10.11
CA ASP A 347 4.55 -10.92 -10.72
C ASP A 347 5.45 -9.90 -9.99
N GLY A 348 5.54 -10.00 -8.64
CA GLY A 348 6.43 -9.15 -7.86
C GLY A 348 7.88 -9.37 -8.22
N VAL A 349 8.34 -10.63 -8.26
CA VAL A 349 9.72 -11.00 -8.65
C VAL A 349 10.02 -10.55 -10.08
N GLU A 350 9.10 -10.77 -11.01
CA GLU A 350 9.24 -10.36 -12.41
C GLU A 350 9.41 -8.84 -12.53
N ASN A 351 8.54 -8.08 -11.87
CA ASN A 351 8.56 -6.63 -11.94
C ASN A 351 9.84 -6.04 -11.34
N VAL A 352 10.28 -6.53 -10.18
CA VAL A 352 11.51 -6.05 -9.53
C VAL A 352 12.75 -6.39 -10.38
N LEU A 353 12.88 -7.63 -10.86
CA LEU A 353 14.03 -8.02 -11.65
C LEU A 353 14.08 -7.30 -13.01
N LYS A 354 12.94 -7.10 -13.68
CA LYS A 354 12.88 -6.29 -14.91
C LYS A 354 13.27 -4.84 -14.65
N ALA A 355 12.80 -4.26 -13.54
CA ALA A 355 13.14 -2.90 -13.16
C ALA A 355 14.65 -2.76 -12.90
N VAL A 356 15.22 -3.68 -12.11
CA VAL A 356 16.66 -3.72 -11.80
C VAL A 356 17.48 -3.90 -13.08
N ARG A 357 17.05 -4.78 -13.98
CA ARG A 357 17.73 -5.00 -15.27
C ARG A 357 17.81 -3.70 -16.11
N GLY A 358 16.84 -2.81 -16.00
CA GLY A 358 16.79 -1.56 -16.74
C GLY A 358 17.92 -0.57 -16.40
N PHE A 359 18.59 -0.72 -15.24
CA PHE A 359 19.71 0.13 -14.82
C PHE A 359 20.99 -0.64 -14.44
N ALA A 360 20.95 -1.98 -14.40
CA ALA A 360 22.09 -2.80 -14.06
C ALA A 360 23.23 -2.68 -15.10
N LYS A 361 24.45 -2.43 -14.64
CA LYS A 361 25.67 -2.41 -15.44
C LYS A 361 26.43 -3.74 -15.35
N GLY A 362 26.36 -4.39 -14.20
CA GLY A 362 26.93 -5.70 -13.93
C GLY A 362 25.86 -6.80 -13.87
N ARG A 363 26.16 -7.86 -13.13
CA ARG A 363 25.22 -8.98 -12.95
C ARG A 363 24.07 -8.58 -12.04
N VAL A 364 22.88 -9.11 -12.33
CA VAL A 364 21.75 -9.10 -11.39
C VAL A 364 21.76 -10.43 -10.63
N VAL A 365 22.01 -10.38 -9.33
CA VAL A 365 22.03 -11.53 -8.43
C VAL A 365 20.72 -11.54 -7.65
N ALA A 366 19.86 -12.53 -7.91
CA ALA A 366 18.56 -12.68 -7.26
C ALA A 366 18.66 -13.61 -6.06
N LEU A 367 18.53 -13.06 -4.83
CA LEU A 367 18.44 -13.86 -3.60
C LEU A 367 16.98 -13.89 -3.14
N PHE A 368 16.38 -15.09 -3.08
CA PHE A 368 14.96 -15.22 -2.75
C PHE A 368 14.60 -16.58 -2.16
N GLY A 369 13.44 -16.62 -1.53
CA GLY A 369 12.78 -17.83 -1.04
C GLY A 369 11.26 -17.70 -1.15
N CYS A 370 10.55 -18.72 -0.65
CA CYS A 370 9.09 -18.71 -0.58
C CYS A 370 8.60 -19.00 0.84
N GLY A 371 7.46 -18.42 1.21
CA GLY A 371 6.80 -18.70 2.50
C GLY A 371 6.15 -20.08 2.50
N GLY A 372 6.26 -20.78 3.64
CA GLY A 372 5.47 -21.97 3.97
C GLY A 372 4.01 -21.64 4.29
N ASP A 373 3.15 -22.67 4.33
CA ASP A 373 1.69 -22.56 4.59
C ASP A 373 0.99 -21.54 3.67
N ARG A 374 1.45 -21.49 2.41
CA ARG A 374 0.95 -20.59 1.37
C ARG A 374 0.78 -21.37 0.05
N ASP A 375 0.29 -20.68 -0.97
CA ASP A 375 0.13 -21.25 -2.32
C ASP A 375 1.46 -21.81 -2.85
N ARG A 376 1.53 -23.15 -2.92
CA ARG A 376 2.71 -23.86 -3.41
C ARG A 376 2.91 -23.70 -4.92
N THR A 377 1.84 -23.44 -5.68
CA THR A 377 1.89 -23.35 -7.14
C THR A 377 2.70 -22.16 -7.64
N LYS A 378 2.92 -21.15 -6.79
CA LYS A 378 3.74 -19.98 -7.11
C LYS A 378 5.25 -20.28 -7.04
N ARG A 379 5.70 -21.28 -6.24
CA ARG A 379 7.10 -21.58 -5.96
C ARG A 379 7.91 -21.87 -7.23
N PRO A 380 7.52 -22.83 -8.09
CA PRO A 380 8.25 -23.08 -9.34
C PRO A 380 8.15 -21.92 -10.34
N LYS A 381 7.05 -21.15 -10.32
CA LYS A 381 6.91 -19.96 -11.19
C LYS A 381 7.91 -18.88 -10.79
N MET A 382 8.07 -18.62 -9.49
CA MET A 382 9.07 -17.66 -8.99
C MET A 382 10.48 -18.11 -9.33
N GLY A 383 10.80 -19.41 -9.18
CA GLY A 383 12.08 -19.99 -9.58
C GLY A 383 12.36 -19.78 -11.06
N ARG A 384 11.40 -20.07 -11.93
CA ARG A 384 11.52 -19.87 -13.39
C ARG A 384 11.77 -18.40 -13.75
N ILE A 385 10.99 -17.49 -13.21
CA ILE A 385 11.10 -16.05 -13.47
C ILE A 385 12.47 -15.52 -13.02
N ALA A 386 12.91 -15.92 -11.81
CA ALA A 386 14.21 -15.50 -11.31
C ALA A 386 15.34 -16.03 -12.21
N ALA A 387 15.28 -17.28 -12.64
CA ALA A 387 16.26 -17.87 -13.53
C ALA A 387 16.27 -17.23 -14.93
N ASP A 388 15.12 -16.78 -15.44
CA ASP A 388 15.04 -16.14 -16.75
C ASP A 388 15.53 -14.68 -16.74
N LEU A 389 15.47 -13.99 -15.60
CA LEU A 389 15.73 -12.55 -15.52
C LEU A 389 17.02 -12.19 -14.76
N ALA A 390 17.56 -13.08 -13.93
CA ALA A 390 18.82 -12.86 -13.21
C ALA A 390 20.00 -13.52 -13.93
N ASP A 391 21.21 -13.03 -13.65
CA ASP A 391 22.46 -13.64 -14.12
C ASP A 391 22.98 -14.69 -13.13
N PHE A 392 22.51 -14.64 -11.89
CA PHE A 392 22.81 -15.59 -10.84
C PHE A 392 21.65 -15.65 -9.83
N CYS A 393 21.32 -16.85 -9.36
CA CYS A 393 20.28 -17.05 -8.34
C CYS A 393 20.87 -17.61 -7.04
N VAL A 394 20.46 -17.04 -5.90
CA VAL A 394 20.70 -17.61 -4.57
C VAL A 394 19.34 -18.01 -3.99
N VAL A 395 19.08 -19.31 -3.92
CA VAL A 395 17.81 -19.84 -3.43
C VAL A 395 17.95 -20.20 -1.96
N THR A 396 17.08 -19.63 -1.11
CA THR A 396 17.17 -19.73 0.34
C THR A 396 15.81 -19.85 1.00
N SER A 397 15.78 -19.94 2.33
CA SER A 397 14.55 -19.91 3.12
C SER A 397 13.98 -18.47 3.22
N ASP A 398 12.66 -18.38 3.32
CA ASP A 398 11.92 -17.17 3.72
C ASP A 398 11.30 -17.40 5.11
N ASN A 399 10.00 -17.34 5.27
CA ASN A 399 9.25 -17.74 6.46
C ASN A 399 8.75 -19.20 6.26
N PRO A 400 9.46 -20.23 6.69
CA PRO A 400 9.03 -21.62 6.45
C PRO A 400 7.77 -21.99 7.20
N ARG A 401 7.43 -21.29 8.29
CA ARG A 401 6.30 -21.57 9.18
C ARG A 401 6.31 -23.02 9.65
N THR A 402 5.30 -23.82 9.28
CA THR A 402 5.24 -25.25 9.71
C THR A 402 5.84 -26.21 8.68
N GLU A 403 6.24 -25.72 7.49
CA GLU A 403 6.85 -26.56 6.46
C GLU A 403 8.37 -26.69 6.63
N GLU A 404 8.92 -27.83 6.17
CA GLU A 404 10.38 -28.03 6.11
C GLU A 404 11.00 -27.06 5.09
N PRO A 405 11.97 -26.21 5.48
CA PRO A 405 12.57 -25.21 4.59
C PRO A 405 13.12 -25.80 3.29
N LYS A 406 13.77 -26.97 3.39
CA LYS A 406 14.33 -27.65 2.21
C LYS A 406 13.25 -28.08 1.21
N ALA A 407 12.08 -28.55 1.69
CA ALA A 407 10.98 -28.94 0.82
C ALA A 407 10.42 -27.75 0.02
N ILE A 408 10.38 -26.55 0.64
CA ILE A 408 9.98 -25.32 -0.05
C ILE A 408 11.00 -24.96 -1.15
N ILE A 409 12.28 -25.07 -0.85
CA ILE A 409 13.37 -24.83 -1.80
C ILE A 409 13.30 -25.84 -2.96
N ASP A 410 13.07 -27.11 -2.69
CA ASP A 410 12.93 -28.14 -3.72
C ASP A 410 11.76 -27.83 -4.68
N ASP A 411 10.62 -27.30 -4.19
CA ASP A 411 9.50 -26.83 -5.03
C ASP A 411 9.93 -25.63 -5.92
N ILE A 412 10.78 -24.72 -5.44
CA ILE A 412 11.31 -23.60 -6.24
C ILE A 412 12.21 -24.13 -7.36
N LEU A 413 13.12 -25.05 -7.02
CA LEU A 413 14.09 -25.64 -7.96
C LEU A 413 13.43 -26.43 -9.10
N GLU A 414 12.21 -26.96 -8.89
CA GLU A 414 11.42 -27.57 -9.96
C GLU A 414 11.22 -26.61 -11.15
N GLY A 415 11.01 -25.32 -10.91
CA GLY A 415 10.87 -24.30 -11.96
C GLY A 415 12.19 -23.92 -12.63
N MET A 416 13.32 -24.26 -12.04
CA MET A 416 14.65 -23.87 -12.51
C MET A 416 15.38 -25.00 -13.25
N LYS A 417 14.82 -26.22 -13.34
CA LYS A 417 15.46 -27.41 -13.90
C LYS A 417 16.00 -27.25 -15.32
N ASP A 418 15.26 -26.49 -16.15
CA ASP A 418 15.60 -26.32 -17.57
C ASP A 418 16.30 -24.97 -17.84
N SER A 419 16.88 -24.35 -16.82
CA SER A 419 17.61 -23.08 -16.93
C SER A 419 19.11 -23.30 -16.80
N ASP A 420 19.87 -22.63 -17.65
CA ASP A 420 21.34 -22.59 -17.60
C ASP A 420 21.87 -21.52 -16.61
N THR A 421 20.98 -20.77 -15.97
CA THR A 421 21.34 -19.70 -15.00
C THR A 421 22.03 -20.31 -13.79
N PRO A 422 23.29 -19.92 -13.50
CA PRO A 422 24.02 -20.44 -12.37
C PRO A 422 23.31 -20.10 -11.07
N MET A 423 23.32 -21.07 -10.13
CA MET A 423 22.66 -20.90 -8.86
C MET A 423 23.44 -21.47 -7.68
N GLN A 424 23.17 -20.94 -6.52
CA GLN A 424 23.60 -21.46 -5.22
C GLN A 424 22.36 -21.72 -4.35
N VAL A 425 22.36 -22.82 -3.60
CA VAL A 425 21.30 -23.16 -2.67
C VAL A 425 21.88 -23.18 -1.27
N ILE A 426 21.36 -22.29 -0.41
CA ILE A 426 21.77 -22.16 0.99
C ILE A 426 20.50 -21.99 1.81
N VAL A 427 20.20 -22.97 2.68
CA VAL A 427 18.94 -22.99 3.44
C VAL A 427 18.85 -21.83 4.44
N ASP A 428 19.94 -21.58 5.17
CA ASP A 428 20.02 -20.48 6.13
C ASP A 428 20.13 -19.14 5.39
N ARG A 429 19.18 -18.23 5.65
CA ARG A 429 19.10 -16.96 4.92
C ARG A 429 20.23 -16.00 5.27
N PRO A 430 20.63 -15.80 6.52
CA PRO A 430 21.84 -15.05 6.86
C PRO A 430 23.09 -15.56 6.16
N GLU A 431 23.33 -16.87 6.16
CA GLU A 431 24.47 -17.48 5.43
C GLU A 431 24.35 -17.23 3.91
N ALA A 432 23.16 -17.29 3.33
CA ALA A 432 22.91 -17.00 1.93
C ALA A 432 23.24 -15.54 1.57
N ILE A 433 22.88 -14.59 2.42
CA ILE A 433 23.20 -13.17 2.25
C ILE A 433 24.74 -12.98 2.33
N HIS A 434 25.40 -13.51 3.35
CA HIS A 434 26.86 -13.44 3.49
C HIS A 434 27.57 -14.06 2.28
N TRP A 435 27.07 -15.19 1.77
CA TRP A 435 27.62 -15.80 0.58
C TRP A 435 27.49 -14.89 -0.65
N ALA A 436 26.32 -14.29 -0.85
CA ALA A 436 26.08 -13.37 -1.98
C ALA A 436 27.02 -12.15 -1.92
N LEU A 437 27.19 -11.55 -0.73
CA LEU A 437 28.09 -10.42 -0.52
C LEU A 437 29.56 -10.79 -0.78
N ALA A 438 30.00 -11.98 -0.31
CA ALA A 438 31.38 -12.46 -0.50
C ALA A 438 31.73 -12.79 -1.97
N HIS A 439 30.72 -13.09 -2.82
CA HIS A 439 30.90 -13.44 -4.22
C HIS A 439 30.46 -12.35 -5.19
N ALA A 440 30.12 -11.16 -4.65
CA ALA A 440 29.79 -9.99 -5.43
C ALA A 440 30.98 -9.55 -6.30
N GLN A 441 30.67 -9.02 -7.47
CA GLN A 441 31.63 -8.45 -8.39
C GLN A 441 31.32 -6.96 -8.59
N LYS A 442 32.26 -6.24 -9.12
CA LYS A 442 32.05 -4.83 -9.44
C LYS A 442 30.83 -4.61 -10.32
N ASP A 443 30.08 -3.58 -10.03
CA ASP A 443 28.83 -3.18 -10.71
C ASP A 443 27.67 -4.20 -10.57
N ASP A 444 27.81 -5.27 -9.77
CA ASP A 444 26.71 -6.20 -9.48
C ASP A 444 25.57 -5.49 -8.73
N ILE A 445 24.35 -6.00 -8.95
CA ILE A 445 23.20 -5.65 -8.13
C ILE A 445 22.68 -6.91 -7.46
N ILE A 446 22.81 -7.00 -6.15
CA ILE A 446 22.26 -8.08 -5.33
C ILE A 446 20.87 -7.66 -4.85
N VAL A 447 19.84 -8.43 -5.22
CA VAL A 447 18.46 -8.14 -4.85
C VAL A 447 17.99 -9.17 -3.83
N LEU A 448 17.81 -8.75 -2.58
CA LEU A 448 17.25 -9.55 -1.49
C LEU A 448 15.72 -9.44 -1.54
N MET A 449 15.05 -10.49 -2.03
CA MET A 449 13.60 -10.49 -2.25
C MET A 449 12.85 -11.38 -1.26
N GLY A 450 11.64 -10.95 -0.89
CA GLY A 450 10.67 -11.69 -0.09
C GLY A 450 10.37 -11.05 1.25
N LYS A 451 11.38 -10.64 2.00
CA LYS A 451 11.27 -10.11 3.37
C LYS A 451 10.91 -8.62 3.42
N GLY A 452 11.54 -7.83 2.55
CA GLY A 452 11.27 -6.40 2.46
C GLY A 452 11.44 -5.68 3.81
N HIS A 453 10.33 -5.20 4.38
CA HIS A 453 10.31 -4.47 5.65
C HIS A 453 10.26 -5.39 6.89
N GLU A 454 10.06 -6.70 6.71
CA GLU A 454 10.02 -7.65 7.83
C GLU A 454 11.37 -7.74 8.54
N THR A 455 11.33 -7.72 9.88
CA THR A 455 12.50 -7.83 10.76
C THR A 455 12.54 -9.16 11.50
N TYR A 456 11.90 -10.19 10.94
CA TYR A 456 11.80 -11.50 11.56
C TYR A 456 11.76 -12.63 10.52
N GLN A 457 12.10 -13.83 10.95
CA GLN A 457 11.79 -15.09 10.27
C GLN A 457 10.80 -15.88 11.14
N GLU A 458 9.69 -16.36 10.53
CA GLU A 458 8.67 -17.14 11.22
C GLU A 458 8.92 -18.64 11.02
N VAL A 459 9.19 -19.35 12.13
CA VAL A 459 9.41 -20.80 12.19
C VAL A 459 8.46 -21.39 13.24
N ASN A 460 7.62 -22.36 12.88
CA ASN A 460 6.64 -22.99 13.78
C ASN A 460 5.80 -21.98 14.59
N HIS A 461 5.30 -20.93 13.90
CA HIS A 461 4.52 -19.83 14.48
C HIS A 461 5.27 -18.95 15.49
N VAL A 462 6.61 -19.09 15.59
CA VAL A 462 7.45 -18.23 16.39
C VAL A 462 8.23 -17.29 15.48
N LYS A 463 8.18 -16.00 15.76
CA LYS A 463 8.94 -14.98 15.06
C LYS A 463 10.32 -14.83 15.73
N HIS A 464 11.36 -15.16 15.01
CA HIS A 464 12.75 -14.94 15.40
C HIS A 464 13.24 -13.65 14.74
N HIS A 465 13.95 -12.81 15.49
CA HIS A 465 14.52 -11.58 14.94
C HIS A 465 15.48 -11.90 13.78
N MET A 466 15.28 -11.23 12.65
CA MET A 466 16.12 -11.32 11.46
C MET A 466 15.82 -10.10 10.55
N ASP A 467 16.67 -9.09 10.59
CA ASP A 467 16.62 -7.94 9.69
C ASP A 467 17.76 -8.04 8.67
N GLU A 468 17.44 -8.06 7.40
CA GLU A 468 18.42 -8.18 6.31
C GLU A 468 19.40 -6.99 6.28
N ARG A 469 18.97 -5.81 6.75
CA ARG A 469 19.82 -4.61 6.85
C ARG A 469 20.92 -4.80 7.90
N GLU A 470 20.56 -5.38 9.04
CA GLU A 470 21.49 -5.70 10.11
C GLU A 470 22.51 -6.75 9.64
N ILE A 471 22.04 -7.81 8.95
CA ILE A 471 22.90 -8.87 8.41
C ILE A 471 23.90 -8.29 7.40
N VAL A 472 23.46 -7.38 6.51
CA VAL A 472 24.36 -6.71 5.57
C VAL A 472 25.35 -5.81 6.30
N ALA A 473 24.90 -5.04 7.28
CA ALA A 473 25.78 -4.16 8.08
C ALA A 473 26.81 -4.95 8.89
N GLU A 474 26.41 -6.04 9.51
CA GLU A 474 27.30 -6.94 10.29
C GLU A 474 28.41 -7.57 9.41
N TYR A 475 28.11 -7.85 8.14
CA TYR A 475 29.11 -8.41 7.22
C TYR A 475 30.26 -7.44 6.95
N PHE A 476 30.01 -6.13 6.99
CA PHE A 476 31.01 -5.08 6.71
C PHE A 476 31.63 -4.49 8.00
N ALA A 477 31.14 -4.85 9.19
CA ALA A 477 31.67 -4.39 10.48
C ALA A 477 32.95 -5.12 10.88
#